data_37de37e31d9e24598ae14d88d74cfb4f
#
_entry.id   37de37e31d9e24598ae14d88d74cfb4f
#
_cell.length_a   1.000
_cell.length_b   1.000
_cell.length_c   1.000
_cell.angle_alpha   90.00
_cell.angle_beta   90.00
_cell.angle_gamma   90.00
#
_symmetry.space_group_name_H-M   'P 1'
#
loop_
_entity.id
_entity.type
_entity.pdbx_description
1 polymer ?
#
loop_
_entity_poly.entity_id
_entity_poly.type
_entity_poly.pdbx_seq_one_letter_code
_entity_poly.pdbx_strand_id
1 'polypeptide(L)'
;DRLHNIRTLQYMPKEKQYQKAMETIEIYAPIANRLGMASIKWELEDLSLKYIDPDGYEDLVKKVQEKSEKRKDYISKIISTISEKLLESGIKSEIKGRPKSLYSIYKKMYFKHKAFEQIYDLIAVRIIVESIKDCYGALGTVHTLWKPVPGRFKDYIAMPKPNMYQSLHTTVIG
;
A
#
# COMPACT_ATOMS: atom_id res chain seq x y z
N ASP A 1 -0.22 22.85 -0.82
CA ASP A 1 0.51 23.41 -1.97
C ASP A 1 1.37 22.36 -2.70
N ARG A 2 2.27 21.60 -2.04
CA ARG A 2 3.17 20.64 -2.72
C ARG A 2 2.45 19.59 -3.54
N LEU A 3 1.34 19.02 -3.05
CA LEU A 3 0.56 18.02 -3.78
C LEU A 3 -0.02 18.60 -5.08
N HIS A 4 -0.53 19.80 -5.04
CA HIS A 4 -0.99 20.51 -6.24
C HIS A 4 0.17 20.72 -7.24
N ASN A 5 1.32 21.17 -6.75
CA ASN A 5 2.49 21.42 -7.58
C ASN A 5 3.00 20.17 -8.28
N ILE A 6 3.03 19.00 -7.60
CA ILE A 6 3.47 17.76 -8.23
C ILE A 6 2.45 17.23 -9.26
N ARG A 7 1.14 17.44 -9.04
CA ARG A 7 0.08 17.09 -9.99
C ARG A 7 0.14 17.92 -11.27
N THR A 8 0.66 19.14 -11.20
CA THR A 8 0.76 20.11 -12.32
C THR A 8 2.18 20.25 -12.85
N LEU A 9 3.10 19.40 -12.43
CA LEU A 9 4.53 19.52 -12.73
C LEU A 9 4.85 19.40 -14.23
N GLN A 10 3.98 18.78 -15.02
CA GLN A 10 4.09 18.66 -16.47
C GLN A 10 4.17 20.00 -17.22
N TYR A 11 3.68 21.07 -16.64
CA TYR A 11 3.72 22.43 -17.24
C TYR A 11 5.03 23.19 -16.96
N MET A 12 5.95 22.59 -16.19
CA MET A 12 7.26 23.17 -15.91
C MET A 12 8.34 22.69 -16.89
N PRO A 13 9.44 23.43 -17.08
CA PRO A 13 10.60 22.95 -17.85
C PRO A 13 11.15 21.63 -17.28
N LYS A 14 11.62 20.72 -18.17
CA LYS A 14 12.07 19.37 -17.77
C LYS A 14 13.10 19.35 -16.64
N GLU A 15 14.08 20.24 -16.67
CA GLU A 15 15.09 20.34 -15.61
C GLU A 15 14.46 20.64 -14.24
N LYS A 16 13.48 21.54 -14.20
CA LYS A 16 12.74 21.87 -12.98
C LYS A 16 11.81 20.74 -12.54
N GLN A 17 11.26 19.96 -13.49
CA GLN A 17 10.45 18.79 -13.17
C GLN A 17 11.23 17.79 -12.33
N TYR A 18 12.43 17.39 -12.77
CA TYR A 18 13.28 16.46 -12.05
C TYR A 18 13.66 16.99 -10.66
N GLN A 19 14.14 18.26 -10.58
CA GLN A 19 14.51 18.85 -9.29
C GLN A 19 13.36 18.89 -8.30
N LYS A 20 12.15 19.28 -8.76
CA LYS A 20 10.96 19.35 -7.89
C LYS A 20 10.44 17.98 -7.49
N ALA A 21 10.58 16.98 -8.34
CA ALA A 21 10.26 15.60 -8.01
C ALA A 21 11.22 15.02 -6.96
N MET A 22 12.52 15.25 -7.09
CA MET A 22 13.53 14.85 -6.09
C MET A 22 13.29 15.55 -4.74
N GLU A 23 13.10 16.87 -4.73
CA GLU A 23 12.76 17.63 -3.51
C GLU A 23 11.50 17.05 -2.83
N THR A 24 10.52 16.65 -3.63
CA THR A 24 9.28 16.07 -3.11
C THR A 24 9.53 14.72 -2.41
N ILE A 25 10.34 13.84 -3.00
CA ILE A 25 10.68 12.55 -2.40
C ILE A 25 11.57 12.67 -1.17
N GLU A 26 12.54 13.57 -1.21
CA GLU A 26 13.54 13.70 -0.15
C GLU A 26 13.03 14.47 1.07
N ILE A 27 12.14 15.44 0.87
CA ILE A 27 11.68 16.33 1.94
C ILE A 27 10.19 16.10 2.26
N TYR A 28 9.31 16.29 1.29
CA TYR A 28 7.86 16.36 1.55
C TYR A 28 7.22 15.01 1.81
N ALA A 29 7.62 13.95 1.13
CA ALA A 29 7.11 12.60 1.39
C ALA A 29 7.51 12.09 2.78
N PRO A 30 8.76 12.27 3.27
CA PRO A 30 9.13 12.02 4.66
C PRO A 30 8.34 12.83 5.68
N ILE A 31 8.08 14.12 5.42
CA ILE A 31 7.26 14.97 6.31
C ILE A 31 5.83 14.39 6.37
N ALA A 32 5.21 14.11 5.23
CA ALA A 32 3.88 13.51 5.18
C ALA A 32 3.83 12.18 5.95
N ASN A 33 4.88 11.37 5.87
CA ASN A 33 5.00 10.13 6.64
C ASN A 33 5.05 10.36 8.15
N ARG A 34 5.81 11.36 8.61
CA ARG A 34 5.92 11.72 10.05
C ARG A 34 4.60 12.25 10.59
N LEU A 35 3.84 12.97 9.78
CA LEU A 35 2.52 13.49 10.12
C LEU A 35 1.39 12.44 10.00
N GLY A 36 1.70 11.19 9.67
CA GLY A 36 0.71 10.12 9.52
C GLY A 36 -0.15 10.22 8.24
N MET A 37 0.17 11.15 7.33
CA MET A 37 -0.60 11.43 6.11
C MET A 37 -0.24 10.43 4.98
N ALA A 38 -0.54 9.15 5.20
CA ALA A 38 -0.07 8.04 4.35
C ALA A 38 -0.53 8.14 2.89
N SER A 39 -1.78 8.55 2.64
CA SER A 39 -2.32 8.72 1.29
C SER A 39 -1.58 9.80 0.51
N ILE A 40 -1.35 10.95 1.15
CA ILE A 40 -0.60 12.06 0.55
C ILE A 40 0.85 11.64 0.28
N LYS A 41 1.49 10.96 1.23
CA LYS A 41 2.84 10.44 1.03
C LYS A 41 2.93 9.57 -0.23
N TRP A 42 2.02 8.60 -0.38
CA TRP A 42 2.05 7.70 -1.54
C TRP A 42 1.82 8.43 -2.85
N GLU A 43 0.88 9.36 -2.88
CA GLU A 43 0.61 10.15 -4.07
C GLU A 43 1.82 11.03 -4.44
N LEU A 44 2.46 11.67 -3.46
CA LEU A 44 3.69 12.43 -3.66
C LEU A 44 4.81 11.54 -4.23
N GLU A 45 5.01 10.35 -3.65
CA GLU A 45 6.03 9.40 -4.09
C GLU A 45 5.75 8.88 -5.51
N ASP A 46 4.53 8.45 -5.81
CA ASP A 46 4.17 7.84 -7.10
C ASP A 46 4.19 8.87 -8.24
N LEU A 47 3.68 10.08 -8.00
CA LEU A 47 3.74 11.16 -8.98
C LEU A 47 5.18 11.64 -9.24
N SER A 48 6.02 11.69 -8.20
CA SER A 48 7.43 12.08 -8.37
C SER A 48 8.21 11.05 -9.18
N LEU A 49 7.96 9.75 -8.99
CA LEU A 49 8.63 8.68 -9.73
C LEU A 49 8.48 8.86 -11.25
N LYS A 50 7.33 9.32 -11.71
CA LYS A 50 7.06 9.59 -13.12
C LYS A 50 8.05 10.58 -13.76
N TYR A 51 8.60 11.50 -12.96
CA TYR A 51 9.55 12.53 -13.43
C TYR A 51 11.00 12.17 -13.11
N ILE A 52 11.24 11.29 -12.15
CA ILE A 52 12.59 10.85 -11.77
C ILE A 52 13.08 9.74 -12.70
N ASP A 53 12.24 8.76 -12.96
CA ASP A 53 12.51 7.63 -13.84
C ASP A 53 11.24 7.30 -14.65
N PRO A 54 10.99 8.05 -15.75
CA PRO A 54 9.81 7.84 -16.59
C PRO A 54 9.70 6.44 -17.14
N ASP A 55 10.81 5.87 -17.64
CA ASP A 55 10.84 4.54 -18.24
C ASP A 55 10.56 3.45 -17.21
N GLY A 56 11.20 3.54 -16.05
CA GLY A 56 10.95 2.64 -14.91
C GLY A 56 9.52 2.77 -14.36
N TYR A 57 8.95 3.97 -14.39
CA TYR A 57 7.56 4.19 -14.00
C TYR A 57 6.59 3.50 -14.96
N GLU A 58 6.76 3.68 -16.27
CA GLU A 58 5.89 3.08 -17.30
C GLU A 58 5.97 1.55 -17.31
N ASP A 59 7.18 0.98 -17.19
CA ASP A 59 7.39 -0.47 -17.06
C ASP A 59 6.66 -1.03 -15.82
N LEU A 60 6.78 -0.34 -14.69
CA LEU A 60 6.09 -0.72 -13.46
C LEU A 60 4.57 -0.65 -13.58
N VAL A 61 4.03 0.41 -14.18
CA VAL A 61 2.58 0.55 -14.40
C VAL A 61 2.06 -0.64 -15.20
N LYS A 62 2.71 -0.98 -16.31
CA LYS A 62 2.32 -2.13 -17.15
C LYS A 62 2.35 -3.45 -16.37
N LYS A 63 3.46 -3.75 -15.69
CA LYS A 63 3.62 -4.98 -14.89
C LYS A 63 2.59 -5.10 -13.77
N VAL A 64 2.31 -3.99 -13.08
CA VAL A 64 1.31 -3.97 -11.99
C VAL A 64 -0.09 -4.15 -12.53
N GLN A 65 -0.45 -3.50 -13.65
CA GLN A 65 -1.76 -3.64 -14.29
C GLN A 65 -2.00 -5.09 -14.73
N GLU A 66 -1.09 -5.70 -15.48
CA GLU A 66 -1.21 -7.10 -15.92
C GLU A 66 -1.40 -8.07 -14.75
N LYS A 67 -0.65 -7.88 -13.68
CA LYS A 67 -0.74 -8.74 -12.50
C LYS A 67 -2.02 -8.48 -11.70
N SER A 68 -2.50 -7.25 -11.67
CA SER A 68 -3.75 -6.86 -11.03
C SER A 68 -4.97 -7.44 -11.76
N GLU A 69 -5.02 -7.35 -13.08
CA GLU A 69 -6.11 -7.90 -13.89
C GLU A 69 -6.22 -9.43 -13.72
N LYS A 70 -5.08 -10.13 -13.82
CA LYS A 70 -5.04 -11.60 -13.62
C LYS A 70 -5.51 -12.05 -12.24
N ARG A 71 -5.51 -11.18 -11.25
CA ARG A 71 -5.88 -11.50 -9.86
C ARG A 71 -7.18 -10.86 -9.38
N LYS A 72 -7.82 -10.07 -10.22
CA LYS A 72 -9.04 -9.33 -9.85
C LYS A 72 -10.14 -10.24 -9.31
N ASP A 73 -10.43 -11.33 -10.02
CA ASP A 73 -11.46 -12.29 -9.61
C ASP A 73 -11.09 -13.02 -8.32
N TYR A 74 -9.81 -13.36 -8.17
CA TYR A 74 -9.31 -13.99 -6.95
C TYR A 74 -9.47 -13.07 -5.74
N ILE A 75 -9.12 -11.79 -5.88
CA ILE A 75 -9.26 -10.81 -4.80
C ILE A 75 -10.73 -10.56 -4.46
N SER A 76 -11.60 -10.49 -5.47
CA SER A 76 -13.03 -10.36 -5.24
C SER A 76 -13.58 -11.52 -4.43
N LYS A 77 -13.17 -12.75 -4.73
CA LYS A 77 -13.53 -13.94 -3.96
C LYS A 77 -13.03 -13.88 -2.51
N ILE A 78 -11.77 -13.48 -2.31
CA ILE A 78 -11.21 -13.29 -0.95
C ILE A 78 -12.02 -12.26 -0.16
N ILE A 79 -12.33 -11.12 -0.77
CA ILE A 79 -13.11 -10.06 -0.12
C ILE A 79 -14.50 -10.58 0.26
N SER A 80 -15.19 -11.29 -0.63
CA SER A 80 -16.51 -11.88 -0.34
C SER A 80 -16.42 -12.88 0.82
N THR A 81 -15.46 -13.80 0.78
CA THR A 81 -15.26 -14.79 1.84
C THR A 81 -15.00 -14.16 3.21
N ILE A 82 -14.13 -13.13 3.26
CA ILE A 82 -13.85 -12.41 4.51
C ILE A 82 -15.11 -11.69 5.01
N SER A 83 -15.82 -11.01 4.09
CA SER A 83 -17.03 -10.24 4.41
C SER A 83 -18.12 -11.13 5.04
N GLU A 84 -18.37 -12.27 4.44
CA GLU A 84 -19.33 -13.27 4.94
C GLU A 84 -18.95 -13.75 6.35
N LYS A 85 -17.69 -14.14 6.54
CA LYS A 85 -17.21 -14.65 7.84
C LYS A 85 -17.17 -13.61 8.94
N LEU A 86 -16.86 -12.36 8.62
CA LEU A 86 -16.93 -11.28 9.60
C LEU A 86 -18.37 -10.94 9.97
N LEU A 87 -19.28 -10.99 9.00
CA LEU A 87 -20.71 -10.80 9.24
C LEU A 87 -21.29 -11.91 10.14
N GLU A 88 -20.95 -13.18 9.88
CA GLU A 88 -21.31 -14.31 10.74
C GLU A 88 -20.81 -14.14 12.18
N SER A 89 -19.65 -13.50 12.35
CA SER A 89 -19.05 -13.20 13.65
C SER A 89 -19.60 -11.92 14.31
N GLY A 90 -20.56 -11.25 13.68
CA GLY A 90 -21.15 -9.99 14.16
C GLY A 90 -20.21 -8.78 14.03
N ILE A 91 -19.15 -8.87 13.23
CA ILE A 91 -18.18 -7.78 13.04
C ILE A 91 -18.56 -6.99 11.79
N LYS A 92 -19.00 -5.76 11.98
CA LYS A 92 -19.22 -4.81 10.88
C LYS A 92 -17.88 -4.36 10.32
N SER A 93 -17.71 -4.46 9.02
CA SER A 93 -16.44 -4.13 8.38
C SER A 93 -16.62 -3.56 6.98
N GLU A 94 -15.72 -2.67 6.59
CA GLU A 94 -15.51 -2.25 5.22
C GLU A 94 -14.23 -2.89 4.70
N ILE A 95 -14.35 -3.67 3.60
CA ILE A 95 -13.23 -4.44 3.05
C ILE A 95 -12.89 -3.90 1.67
N LYS A 96 -11.63 -3.50 1.50
CA LYS A 96 -11.13 -2.95 0.24
C LYS A 96 -9.83 -3.62 -0.19
N GLY A 97 -9.71 -3.92 -1.48
CA GLY A 97 -8.41 -4.21 -2.08
C GLY A 97 -7.53 -2.95 -2.01
N ARG A 98 -6.28 -3.10 -1.61
CA ARG A 98 -5.32 -2.02 -1.52
C ARG A 98 -4.16 -2.27 -2.47
N PRO A 99 -4.08 -1.55 -3.60
CA PRO A 99 -2.89 -1.59 -4.43
C PRO A 99 -1.70 -1.02 -3.65
N LYS A 100 -0.52 -1.56 -3.90
CA LYS A 100 0.71 -1.02 -3.33
C LYS A 100 1.18 0.17 -4.14
N SER A 101 1.75 1.19 -3.46
CA SER A 101 2.37 2.33 -4.09
C SER A 101 3.47 1.88 -5.07
N LEU A 102 3.47 2.44 -6.28
CA LEU A 102 4.45 2.14 -7.34
C LEU A 102 5.87 2.44 -6.87
N TYR A 103 6.08 3.55 -6.19
CA TYR A 103 7.38 3.90 -5.62
C TYR A 103 7.87 2.90 -4.56
N SER A 104 6.96 2.32 -3.78
CA SER A 104 7.31 1.26 -2.83
C SER A 104 7.75 -0.04 -3.52
N ILE A 105 7.20 -0.35 -4.70
CA ILE A 105 7.62 -1.47 -5.54
C ILE A 105 8.97 -1.13 -6.18
N TYR A 106 9.09 0.05 -6.78
CA TYR A 106 10.32 0.58 -7.36
C TYR A 106 11.50 0.46 -6.41
N LYS A 107 11.35 0.95 -5.16
CA LYS A 107 12.39 0.83 -4.13
C LYS A 107 12.81 -0.62 -3.87
N LYS A 108 11.91 -1.57 -3.89
CA LYS A 108 12.24 -2.99 -3.70
C LYS A 108 13.02 -3.56 -4.87
N MET A 109 12.69 -3.16 -6.10
CA MET A 109 13.38 -3.63 -7.30
C MET A 109 14.77 -3.00 -7.43
N TYR A 110 14.86 -1.69 -7.38
CA TYR A 110 16.09 -0.97 -7.72
C TYR A 110 17.06 -0.85 -6.54
N PHE A 111 16.56 -0.63 -5.31
CA PHE A 111 17.45 -0.49 -4.14
C PHE A 111 17.66 -1.79 -3.36
N LYS A 112 16.76 -2.77 -3.50
CA LYS A 112 16.91 -4.07 -2.82
C LYS A 112 17.14 -5.22 -3.80
N HIS A 113 17.36 -4.92 -5.06
CA HIS A 113 17.66 -5.87 -6.15
C HIS A 113 16.70 -7.07 -6.20
N LYS A 114 15.41 -6.84 -5.92
CA LYS A 114 14.39 -7.88 -6.00
C LYS A 114 13.76 -7.88 -7.39
N ALA A 115 13.66 -9.05 -8.01
CA ALA A 115 12.86 -9.20 -9.22
C ALA A 115 11.38 -8.90 -8.92
N PHE A 116 10.65 -8.37 -9.89
CA PHE A 116 9.23 -8.04 -9.73
C PHE A 116 8.39 -9.25 -9.30
N GLU A 117 8.71 -10.44 -9.80
CA GLU A 117 8.06 -11.71 -9.47
C GLU A 117 8.22 -12.09 -7.99
N GLN A 118 9.30 -11.65 -7.37
CA GLN A 118 9.58 -11.88 -5.94
C GLN A 118 8.83 -10.90 -5.01
N ILE A 119 8.08 -9.96 -5.57
CA ILE A 119 7.27 -9.02 -4.81
C ILE A 119 5.86 -9.60 -4.66
N TYR A 120 5.67 -10.42 -3.61
CA TYR A 120 4.40 -11.12 -3.35
C TYR A 120 3.30 -10.21 -2.80
N ASP A 121 3.65 -9.05 -2.25
CA ASP A 121 2.74 -8.13 -1.55
C ASP A 121 2.25 -6.97 -2.45
N LEU A 122 2.05 -7.22 -3.74
CA LEU A 122 1.54 -6.22 -4.69
C LEU A 122 0.09 -5.83 -4.41
N ILE A 123 -0.68 -6.76 -3.88
CA ILE A 123 -2.08 -6.58 -3.54
C ILE A 123 -2.27 -7.00 -2.09
N ALA A 124 -2.87 -6.11 -1.34
CA ALA A 124 -3.28 -6.36 0.02
C ALA A 124 -4.77 -6.10 0.16
N VAL A 125 -5.41 -6.77 1.12
CA VAL A 125 -6.77 -6.48 1.53
C VAL A 125 -6.70 -5.65 2.82
N ARG A 126 -7.48 -4.59 2.88
CA ARG A 126 -7.65 -3.77 4.08
C ARG A 126 -9.06 -4.00 4.62
N ILE A 127 -9.12 -4.35 5.90
CA ILE A 127 -10.36 -4.50 6.65
C ILE A 127 -10.42 -3.32 7.63
N ILE A 128 -11.47 -2.52 7.53
CA ILE A 128 -11.73 -1.37 8.40
C ILE A 128 -12.89 -1.77 9.31
N VAL A 129 -12.72 -1.64 10.60
CA VAL A 129 -13.70 -2.01 11.63
C VAL A 129 -13.88 -0.86 12.63
N GLU A 130 -14.92 -0.94 13.48
CA GLU A 130 -15.31 0.15 14.37
C GLU A 130 -14.52 0.19 15.68
N SER A 131 -13.96 -0.96 16.12
CA SER A 131 -13.28 -1.06 17.42
C SER A 131 -11.97 -1.84 17.35
N ILE A 132 -11.10 -1.62 18.35
CA ILE A 132 -9.87 -2.39 18.54
C ILE A 132 -10.19 -3.88 18.76
N LYS A 133 -11.24 -4.19 19.51
CA LYS A 133 -11.72 -5.56 19.72
C LYS A 133 -12.03 -6.23 18.39
N ASP A 134 -12.71 -5.53 17.50
CA ASP A 134 -13.06 -6.05 16.17
C ASP A 134 -11.83 -6.20 15.27
N CYS A 135 -10.79 -5.39 15.44
CA CYS A 135 -9.51 -5.61 14.76
C CYS A 135 -8.90 -6.97 15.09
N TYR A 136 -8.85 -7.33 16.36
CA TYR A 136 -8.34 -8.64 16.80
C TYR A 136 -9.29 -9.78 16.40
N GLY A 137 -10.61 -9.54 16.45
CA GLY A 137 -11.62 -10.49 15.96
C GLY A 137 -11.46 -10.77 14.46
N ALA A 138 -11.30 -9.73 13.66
CA ALA A 138 -11.06 -9.85 12.21
C ALA A 138 -9.76 -10.60 11.91
N LEU A 139 -8.69 -10.33 12.66
CA LEU A 139 -7.43 -11.07 12.55
C LEU A 139 -7.64 -12.56 12.83
N GLY A 140 -8.34 -12.91 13.92
CA GLY A 140 -8.66 -14.28 14.27
C GLY A 140 -9.45 -14.99 13.17
N THR A 141 -10.46 -14.33 12.62
CA THR A 141 -11.26 -14.86 11.49
C THR A 141 -10.38 -15.11 10.27
N VAL A 142 -9.51 -14.18 9.88
CA VAL A 142 -8.60 -14.35 8.75
C VAL A 142 -7.62 -15.51 8.97
N HIS A 143 -7.08 -15.67 10.18
CA HIS A 143 -6.17 -16.77 10.52
C HIS A 143 -6.87 -18.15 10.62
N THR A 144 -8.19 -18.17 10.81
CA THR A 144 -8.99 -19.40 10.74
C THR A 144 -9.20 -19.81 9.29
N LEU A 145 -9.38 -18.86 8.38
CA LEU A 145 -9.56 -19.11 6.95
C LEU A 145 -8.26 -19.52 6.25
N TRP A 146 -7.14 -18.89 6.61
CA TRP A 146 -5.85 -19.08 5.94
C TRP A 146 -4.70 -19.15 6.93
N LYS A 147 -3.73 -20.00 6.66
CA LYS A 147 -2.55 -20.18 7.50
C LYS A 147 -1.65 -18.93 7.45
N PRO A 148 -1.34 -18.31 8.61
CA PRO A 148 -0.43 -17.17 8.63
C PRO A 148 1.01 -17.57 8.32
N VAL A 149 1.72 -16.67 7.64
CA VAL A 149 3.16 -16.82 7.37
C VAL A 149 3.95 -16.46 8.63
N PRO A 150 4.78 -17.35 9.18
CA PRO A 150 5.58 -17.06 10.37
C PRO A 150 6.45 -15.80 10.21
N GLY A 151 6.54 -14.99 11.28
CA GLY A 151 7.35 -13.76 11.29
C GLY A 151 6.79 -12.59 10.45
N ARG A 152 5.60 -12.74 9.87
CA ARG A 152 4.95 -11.69 9.06
C ARG A 152 3.82 -10.96 9.78
N PHE A 153 3.55 -11.31 11.02
CA PHE A 153 2.58 -10.59 11.85
C PHE A 153 3.23 -9.37 12.53
N LYS A 154 2.51 -8.25 12.54
CA LYS A 154 2.91 -7.03 13.25
C LYS A 154 1.71 -6.40 13.93
N ASP A 155 1.83 -6.20 15.21
CA ASP A 155 0.84 -5.54 16.04
C ASP A 155 1.25 -4.09 16.31
N TYR A 156 0.70 -3.18 15.52
CA TYR A 156 0.88 -1.74 15.71
C TYR A 156 -0.26 -1.11 16.54
N ILE A 157 -1.16 -1.91 17.10
CA ILE A 157 -2.13 -1.45 18.10
C ILE A 157 -1.47 -1.48 19.47
N ALA A 158 -0.88 -2.63 19.84
CA ALA A 158 -0.14 -2.77 21.10
C ALA A 158 1.16 -1.94 21.11
N MET A 159 1.82 -1.80 19.95
CA MET A 159 3.06 -1.04 19.78
C MET A 159 2.92 -0.03 18.63
N PRO A 160 2.25 1.12 18.84
CA PRO A 160 2.03 2.14 17.82
C PRO A 160 3.35 2.68 17.25
N LYS A 161 3.31 3.07 15.98
CA LYS A 161 4.46 3.74 15.37
C LYS A 161 4.62 5.17 15.92
N PRO A 162 5.81 5.77 15.82
CA PRO A 162 6.04 7.15 16.27
C PRO A 162 5.10 8.19 15.66
N ASN A 163 4.50 7.89 14.50
CA ASN A 163 3.52 8.75 13.83
C ASN A 163 2.06 8.40 14.21
N MET A 164 1.84 7.75 15.35
CA MET A 164 0.54 7.33 15.88
C MET A 164 -0.24 6.35 14.99
N TYR A 165 0.41 5.74 14.01
CA TYR A 165 -0.23 4.72 13.17
C TYR A 165 -0.50 3.46 13.97
N GLN A 166 -1.76 3.03 13.99
CA GLN A 166 -2.23 1.80 14.62
C GLN A 166 -2.89 0.89 13.59
N SER A 167 -2.52 -0.36 13.56
CA SER A 167 -3.13 -1.40 12.71
C SER A 167 -2.53 -2.76 13.03
N LEU A 168 -3.24 -3.84 12.69
CA LEU A 168 -2.70 -5.19 12.62
C LEU A 168 -2.29 -5.51 11.20
N HIS A 169 -1.11 -6.06 11.01
CA HIS A 169 -0.64 -6.54 9.71
C HIS A 169 -0.33 -8.02 9.79
N THR A 170 -0.88 -8.78 8.88
CA THR A 170 -0.56 -10.20 8.73
C THR A 170 -0.37 -10.55 7.26
N THR A 171 0.32 -11.64 7.01
CA THR A 171 0.42 -12.25 5.68
C THR A 171 -0.05 -13.69 5.81
N VAL A 172 -0.97 -14.11 4.97
CA VAL A 172 -1.53 -15.45 4.96
C VAL A 172 -1.25 -16.14 3.62
N ILE A 173 -1.30 -17.48 3.62
CA ILE A 173 -1.20 -18.31 2.42
C ILE A 173 -2.64 -18.67 2.04
N GLY A 174 -3.05 -18.23 0.85
CA GLY A 174 -4.37 -18.50 0.29
C GLY A 174 -4.29 -18.95 -1.15
#